data_6a9ad2f0dfc985156c13db3772285114
#
_entry.id   6a9ad2f0dfc985156c13db3772285114
#
_cell.length_a   1.000
_cell.length_b   1.000
_cell.length_c   1.000
_cell.angle_alpha   90.00
_cell.angle_beta   90.00
_cell.angle_gamma   90.00
#
_symmetry.space_group_name_H-M   'P 1'
#
loop_
_entity.id
_entity.type
_entity.pdbx_description
1 polymer ?
#
loop_
_entity_poly.entity_id
_entity_poly.type
_entity_poly.pdbx_seq_one_letter_code
_entity_poly.pdbx_strand_id
1 'polypeptide(L)'
;MSYIFLTIAIISEVIATSFLKQSEGFTRLVPSLIMIVGSIITFYSMSLALRTIPTGVAYAIWSGVGIVLVAAIAWVVQGQKLDTGALAGMTLIICGVVVMNVFSGTNEN
;
A
#
# COMPACT_ATOMS: atom_id res chain seq x y z
N MET A 1 -0.34 -7.32 17.04
CA MET A 1 -1.35 -7.90 16.11
C MET A 1 -1.81 -6.90 15.06
N SER A 2 -2.09 -5.65 15.46
CA SER A 2 -2.61 -4.67 14.49
C SER A 2 -1.66 -4.39 13.33
N TYR A 3 -0.37 -4.37 13.58
CA TYR A 3 0.59 -4.16 12.49
C TYR A 3 0.69 -5.37 11.55
N ILE A 4 0.35 -6.57 12.03
CA ILE A 4 0.22 -7.74 11.17
C ILE A 4 -0.95 -7.53 10.19
N PHE A 5 -2.10 -7.06 10.69
CA PHE A 5 -3.24 -6.78 9.84
C PHE A 5 -2.94 -5.66 8.85
N LEU A 6 -2.21 -4.64 9.29
CA LEU A 6 -1.80 -3.55 8.39
C LEU A 6 -0.87 -4.07 7.29
N THR A 7 0.06 -4.95 7.64
CA THR A 7 0.97 -5.57 6.67
C THR A 7 0.20 -6.39 5.64
N ILE A 8 -0.76 -7.20 6.10
CA ILE A 8 -1.62 -7.98 5.20
C ILE A 8 -2.39 -7.06 4.27
N ALA A 9 -2.94 -5.96 4.79
CA ALA A 9 -3.67 -4.99 3.98
C ALA A 9 -2.77 -4.38 2.89
N ILE A 10 -1.55 -4.00 3.25
CA ILE A 10 -0.61 -3.41 2.30
C ILE A 10 -0.24 -4.41 1.20
N ILE A 11 0.11 -5.64 1.58
CA ILE A 11 0.49 -6.68 0.63
C ILE A 11 -0.68 -6.97 -0.32
N SER A 12 -1.89 -7.13 0.21
CA SER A 12 -3.07 -7.42 -0.60
C SER A 12 -3.37 -6.28 -1.57
N GLU A 13 -3.23 -5.02 -1.11
CA GLU A 13 -3.45 -3.86 -1.97
C GLU A 13 -2.40 -3.77 -3.07
N VAL A 14 -1.14 -4.05 -2.76
CA VAL A 14 -0.07 -4.03 -3.75
C VAL A 14 -0.35 -5.06 -4.85
N ILE A 15 -0.78 -6.25 -4.46
CA ILE A 15 -1.14 -7.30 -5.42
C ILE A 15 -2.32 -6.84 -6.27
N ALA A 16 -3.38 -6.34 -5.64
CA ALA A 16 -4.57 -5.88 -6.36
C ALA A 16 -4.22 -4.77 -7.35
N THR A 17 -3.49 -3.76 -6.90
CA THR A 17 -3.12 -2.63 -7.75
C THR A 17 -2.20 -3.07 -8.89
N SER A 18 -1.33 -4.04 -8.66
CA SER A 18 -0.43 -4.54 -9.70
C SER A 18 -1.19 -5.19 -10.86
N PHE A 19 -2.37 -5.74 -10.59
CA PHE A 19 -3.20 -6.33 -11.64
C PHE A 19 -4.19 -5.35 -12.25
N LEU A 20 -4.25 -4.13 -11.75
CA LEU A 20 -5.20 -3.13 -12.24
C LEU A 20 -5.01 -2.85 -13.73
N LYS A 21 -3.78 -2.63 -14.15
CA LYS A 21 -3.48 -2.38 -15.56
C LYS A 21 -3.83 -3.59 -16.43
N GLN A 22 -3.57 -4.78 -15.93
CA GLN A 22 -3.82 -6.02 -16.67
C GLN A 22 -5.31 -6.35 -16.79
N SER A 23 -6.16 -5.76 -15.94
CA SER A 23 -7.60 -5.97 -16.01
C SER A 23 -8.24 -5.29 -17.21
N GLU A 24 -7.55 -4.33 -17.82
CA GLU A 24 -8.05 -3.58 -18.97
C GLU A 24 -9.46 -3.03 -18.73
N GLY A 25 -9.62 -2.30 -17.63
CA GLY A 25 -10.91 -1.72 -17.27
C GLY A 25 -11.91 -2.75 -16.76
N PHE A 26 -11.43 -3.80 -16.12
CA PHE A 26 -12.23 -4.91 -15.59
C PHE A 26 -12.85 -5.77 -16.68
N THR A 27 -12.29 -5.75 -17.88
CA THR A 27 -12.76 -6.59 -18.98
C THR A 27 -12.12 -7.99 -18.98
N ARG A 28 -10.95 -8.13 -18.39
CA ARG A 28 -10.27 -9.42 -18.29
C ARG A 28 -10.61 -10.08 -16.97
N LEU A 29 -11.11 -11.32 -17.04
CA LEU A 29 -11.69 -12.00 -15.87
C LEU A 29 -10.67 -12.29 -14.78
N VAL A 30 -9.54 -12.92 -15.11
CA VAL A 30 -8.58 -13.35 -14.09
C VAL A 30 -7.96 -12.17 -13.34
N PRO A 31 -7.39 -11.13 -14.01
CA PRO A 31 -6.89 -9.97 -13.29
C PRO A 31 -7.97 -9.26 -12.48
N SER A 32 -9.19 -9.18 -13.02
CA SER A 32 -10.29 -8.52 -12.31
C SER A 32 -10.67 -9.25 -11.03
N LEU A 33 -10.70 -10.58 -11.06
CA LEU A 33 -10.99 -11.38 -9.87
C LEU A 33 -9.89 -11.22 -8.81
N ILE A 34 -8.63 -11.20 -9.22
CA ILE A 34 -7.52 -10.98 -8.29
C ILE A 34 -7.65 -9.62 -7.62
N MET A 35 -8.01 -8.58 -8.38
CA MET A 35 -8.21 -7.25 -7.82
C MET A 35 -9.34 -7.23 -6.80
N ILE A 36 -10.48 -7.84 -7.13
CA ILE A 36 -11.65 -7.83 -6.26
C ILE A 36 -11.34 -8.55 -4.95
N VAL A 37 -10.78 -9.75 -5.03
CA VAL A 37 -10.42 -10.54 -3.84
C VAL A 37 -9.36 -9.80 -3.02
N GLY A 38 -8.33 -9.26 -3.67
CA GLY A 38 -7.28 -8.52 -3.00
C GLY A 38 -7.83 -7.29 -2.28
N SER A 39 -8.75 -6.57 -2.90
CA SER A 39 -9.37 -5.39 -2.29
C SER A 39 -10.21 -5.75 -1.07
N ILE A 40 -10.96 -6.85 -1.14
CA ILE A 40 -11.76 -7.31 -0.01
C ILE A 40 -10.84 -7.64 1.18
N ILE A 41 -9.75 -8.36 0.93
CA ILE A 41 -8.78 -8.70 1.97
C ILE A 41 -8.16 -7.43 2.54
N THR A 42 -7.82 -6.47 1.67
CA THR A 42 -7.22 -5.20 2.09
C THR A 42 -8.12 -4.46 3.07
N PHE A 43 -9.37 -4.24 2.69
CA PHE A 43 -10.27 -3.45 3.53
C PHE A 43 -10.67 -4.17 4.81
N TYR A 44 -10.85 -5.48 4.74
CA TYR A 44 -11.11 -6.26 5.94
C TYR A 44 -9.93 -6.19 6.92
N SER A 45 -8.72 -6.42 6.43
CA SER A 45 -7.52 -6.38 7.27
C SER A 45 -7.27 -4.98 7.82
N MET A 46 -7.50 -3.94 6.99
CA MET A 46 -7.36 -2.56 7.45
C MET A 46 -8.35 -2.25 8.57
N SER A 47 -9.58 -2.73 8.46
CA SER A 47 -10.57 -2.49 9.51
C SER A 47 -10.15 -3.10 10.84
N LEU A 48 -9.47 -4.24 10.81
CA LEU A 48 -8.94 -4.86 12.01
C LEU A 48 -7.75 -4.08 12.57
N ALA A 49 -6.89 -3.57 11.69
CA ALA A 49 -5.75 -2.76 12.10
C ALA A 49 -6.19 -1.46 12.79
N LEU A 50 -7.28 -0.86 12.32
CA LEU A 50 -7.77 0.40 12.85
C LEU A 50 -8.36 0.28 14.27
N ARG A 51 -8.50 -0.93 14.79
CA ARG A 51 -8.96 -1.12 16.17
C ARG A 51 -7.96 -0.54 17.19
N THR A 52 -6.66 -0.56 16.87
CA THR A 52 -5.64 -0.08 17.79
C THR A 52 -4.70 0.96 17.19
N ILE A 53 -4.60 1.03 15.87
CA ILE A 53 -3.75 2.02 15.21
C ILE A 53 -4.62 3.23 14.83
N PRO A 54 -4.21 4.46 15.20
CA PRO A 54 -4.96 5.64 14.79
C PRO A 54 -5.13 5.69 13.27
N THR A 55 -6.32 6.08 12.82
CA THR A 55 -6.68 6.05 11.40
C THR A 55 -5.68 6.81 10.53
N GLY A 56 -5.29 8.01 10.96
CA GLY A 56 -4.35 8.82 10.18
C GLY A 56 -2.99 8.16 10.03
N VAL A 57 -2.50 7.54 11.11
CA VAL A 57 -1.20 6.86 11.09
C VAL A 57 -1.27 5.61 10.22
N ALA A 58 -2.30 4.79 10.39
CA ALA A 58 -2.48 3.58 9.60
C ALA A 58 -2.56 3.92 8.11
N TYR A 59 -3.34 4.92 7.76
CA TYR A 59 -3.52 5.32 6.37
C TYR A 59 -2.23 5.86 5.76
N ALA A 60 -1.47 6.65 6.53
CA ALA A 60 -0.19 7.18 6.05
C ALA A 60 0.82 6.06 5.79
N ILE A 61 0.91 5.08 6.69
CA ILE A 61 1.80 3.93 6.51
C ILE A 61 1.36 3.12 5.30
N TRP A 62 0.08 2.81 5.22
CA TRP A 62 -0.48 2.03 4.12
C TRP A 62 -0.23 2.71 2.78
N SER A 63 -0.53 4.00 2.68
CA SER A 63 -0.34 4.74 1.44
C SER A 63 1.13 4.87 1.07
N GLY A 64 1.98 5.23 2.03
CA GLY A 64 3.40 5.45 1.78
C GLY A 64 4.11 4.18 1.35
N VAL A 65 3.97 3.12 2.14
CA VAL A 65 4.60 1.84 1.84
C VAL A 65 4.02 1.24 0.57
N GLY A 66 2.69 1.33 0.41
CA GLY A 66 2.03 0.80 -0.76
C GLY A 66 2.49 1.47 -2.05
N ILE A 67 2.61 2.80 -2.04
CA ILE A 67 3.08 3.55 -3.21
C ILE A 67 4.48 3.10 -3.62
N VAL A 68 5.39 2.97 -2.64
CA VAL A 68 6.76 2.55 -2.93
C VAL A 68 6.79 1.13 -3.49
N LEU A 69 6.02 0.21 -2.89
CA LEU A 69 5.99 -1.18 -3.35
C LEU A 69 5.38 -1.31 -4.75
N VAL A 70 4.28 -0.60 -5.01
CA VAL A 70 3.65 -0.62 -6.34
C VAL A 70 4.61 -0.07 -7.39
N ALA A 71 5.30 1.02 -7.08
CA ALA A 71 6.26 1.61 -8.01
C ALA A 71 7.43 0.66 -8.29
N ALA A 72 7.92 -0.03 -7.25
CA ALA A 72 9.00 -1.00 -7.41
C ALA A 72 8.57 -2.17 -8.30
N ILE A 73 7.36 -2.68 -8.09
CA ILE A 73 6.82 -3.77 -8.90
C ILE A 73 6.63 -3.32 -10.35
N ALA A 74 6.09 -2.12 -10.55
CA ALA A 74 5.90 -1.58 -11.90
C ALA A 74 7.24 -1.45 -12.64
N TRP A 75 8.28 -1.05 -11.92
CA TRP A 75 9.61 -0.97 -12.51
C TRP A 75 10.10 -2.34 -12.98
N VAL A 76 10.01 -3.34 -12.09
CA VAL A 76 10.54 -4.68 -12.37
C VAL A 76 9.67 -5.44 -13.39
N VAL A 77 8.34 -5.39 -13.23
CA VAL A 77 7.42 -6.22 -14.01
C VAL A 77 6.99 -5.53 -15.30
N GLN A 78 6.69 -4.24 -15.24
CA GLN A 78 6.15 -3.50 -16.38
C GLN A 78 7.19 -2.68 -17.12
N GLY A 79 8.44 -2.67 -16.64
CA GLY A 79 9.52 -1.92 -17.27
C GLY A 79 9.41 -0.42 -17.09
N GLN A 80 8.57 0.03 -16.17
CA GLN A 80 8.40 1.46 -15.90
C GLN A 80 9.58 1.98 -15.09
N LYS A 81 10.36 2.87 -15.70
CA LYS A 81 11.54 3.42 -15.02
C LYS A 81 11.16 4.62 -14.16
N LEU A 82 11.81 4.71 -13.01
CA LEU A 82 11.61 5.82 -12.09
C LEU A 82 12.72 6.84 -12.31
N ASP A 83 12.33 8.10 -12.52
CA ASP A 83 13.31 9.17 -12.68
C ASP A 83 13.74 9.72 -11.31
N THR A 84 14.62 10.71 -11.32
CA THR A 84 15.15 11.31 -10.11
C THR A 84 14.03 11.94 -9.27
N GLY A 85 13.06 12.59 -9.92
CA GLY A 85 11.94 13.20 -9.21
C GLY A 85 11.11 12.19 -8.47
N ALA A 86 10.82 11.04 -9.11
CA ALA A 86 10.06 9.97 -8.49
C ALA A 86 10.82 9.38 -7.32
N LEU A 87 12.11 9.12 -7.47
CA LEU A 87 12.93 8.58 -6.40
C LEU A 87 13.02 9.55 -5.21
N ALA A 88 13.17 10.83 -5.48
CA ALA A 88 13.21 11.85 -4.42
C ALA A 88 11.88 11.90 -3.68
N GLY A 89 10.76 11.87 -4.39
CA GLY A 89 9.44 11.89 -3.78
C GLY A 89 9.18 10.67 -2.92
N MET A 90 9.55 9.49 -3.39
CA MET A 90 9.40 8.26 -2.62
C MET A 90 10.25 8.27 -1.36
N THR A 91 11.48 8.82 -1.45
CA THR A 91 12.34 8.97 -0.29
C THR A 91 11.69 9.87 0.76
N LEU A 92 11.07 10.97 0.34
CA LEU A 92 10.35 11.86 1.25
C LEU A 92 9.17 11.15 1.91
N ILE A 93 8.44 10.34 1.17
CA ILE A 93 7.32 9.57 1.72
C ILE A 93 7.80 8.60 2.79
N ILE A 94 8.87 7.85 2.49
CA ILE A 94 9.43 6.90 3.44
C ILE A 94 9.91 7.62 4.70
N CYS A 95 10.62 8.73 4.54
CA CYS A 95 11.07 9.53 5.68
C CYS A 95 9.90 10.02 6.52
N GLY A 96 8.81 10.46 5.88
CA GLY A 96 7.62 10.89 6.59
C GLY A 96 6.98 9.78 7.41
N VAL A 97 6.89 8.58 6.85
CA VAL A 97 6.35 7.42 7.55
C VAL A 97 7.23 7.06 8.75
N VAL A 98 8.54 7.07 8.58
CA VAL A 98 9.47 6.79 9.68
C VAL A 98 9.30 7.83 10.80
N VAL A 99 9.21 9.11 10.45
CA VAL A 99 9.02 10.17 11.45
C VAL A 99 7.73 9.95 12.23
N MET A 100 6.65 9.60 11.55
CA MET A 100 5.37 9.34 12.23
C MET A 100 5.46 8.18 13.22
N ASN A 101 6.19 7.15 12.87
CA ASN A 101 6.29 5.97 13.73
C ASN A 101 7.24 6.15 14.90
N VAL A 102 8.29 6.95 14.72
CA VAL A 102 9.34 7.08 15.74
C VAL A 102 9.10 8.28 16.63
N PHE A 103 8.66 9.39 16.06
CA PHE A 103 8.62 10.66 16.78
C PHE A 103 7.21 11.15 17.13
N SER A 104 6.16 10.59 16.53
CA SER A 104 4.80 11.07 16.79
C SER A 104 4.18 10.39 18.00
N GLY A 105 3.62 11.18 18.90
CA GLY A 105 2.83 10.66 20.02
C GLY A 105 1.49 10.08 19.58
N THR A 106 1.02 10.41 18.39
CA THR A 106 -0.23 9.88 17.83
C THR A 106 -0.17 8.37 17.69
N ASN A 107 1.02 7.83 17.44
CA ASN A 107 1.22 6.41 17.24
C ASN A 107 1.02 5.58 18.53
N GLU A 108 0.88 6.22 19.67
CA GLU A 108 0.80 5.52 20.96
C GLU A 108 -0.62 5.18 21.40
N ASN A 109 -1.62 5.63 20.66
CA ASN A 109 -3.02 5.40 21.04
C ASN A 109 -3.65 4.23 20.32
#